data_4e30cfb48f81d985becb7cf05f193998
#
_entry.id   4e30cfb48f81d985becb7cf05f193998
#
_cell.length_a   1.000
_cell.length_b   1.000
_cell.length_c   1.000
_cell.angle_alpha   90.00
_cell.angle_beta   90.00
_cell.angle_gamma   90.00
#
_symmetry.space_group_name_H-M   'P 1'
#
loop_
_entity.id
_entity.type
_entity.pdbx_description
1 polymer ?
#
loop_
_entity_poly.entity_id
_entity_poly.type
_entity_poly.pdbx_seq_one_letter_code
_entity_poly.pdbx_strand_id
1 'polypeptide(L)'
;IGEEGTRFGQALIGSQLVEGSWGEPQLDEFRGLEDGLTLRETMKAYGLPGSTTGVCRRDERVKAFIELHDEQGPILENAGISIGVVENIVAISWMHITVHGLASHPGTIPMSVRRDACVGACKLICAVTDYAREHYDGEATVTAGKLEVFPGNTNCIPSRCDFTIDIRTCNGAYRDDLVRFIREKKADVERACRVTIDVREGMRQAPTALDAKVQQCIEDACKKLGYSWRRMNSGAGHDAMVFARIWPTAMVFVQSHDGLTHHPDEYVPPEELAKGADVLYETFRMLDAQRDD
;
A
#
# COMPACT_ATOMS: atom_id res chain seq x y z
N ILE A 1 13.30 5.46 7.12
CA ILE A 1 13.77 4.13 6.68
C ILE A 1 14.08 4.22 5.19
N GLY A 2 15.28 3.86 4.80
CA GLY A 2 15.77 4.10 3.43
C GLY A 2 15.45 3.00 2.42
N GLU A 3 14.69 1.97 2.78
CA GLU A 3 14.28 0.89 1.88
C GLU A 3 12.80 0.60 2.05
N GLU A 4 12.06 0.78 0.97
CA GLU A 4 10.58 0.70 0.97
C GLU A 4 10.04 -0.53 0.20
N GLY A 5 10.86 -1.56 0.03
CA GLY A 5 10.47 -2.80 -0.67
C GLY A 5 11.04 -2.94 -2.07
N THR A 6 11.66 -1.91 -2.63
CA THR A 6 12.19 -1.93 -3.99
C THR A 6 13.35 -2.92 -4.13
N ARG A 7 14.27 -2.94 -3.16
CA ARG A 7 15.47 -3.78 -3.22
C ARG A 7 15.22 -5.23 -2.83
N PHE A 8 14.48 -5.46 -1.73
CA PHE A 8 14.29 -6.81 -1.17
C PHE A 8 12.89 -7.39 -1.41
N GLY A 9 12.00 -6.66 -2.07
CA GLY A 9 10.61 -7.07 -2.25
C GLY A 9 9.81 -7.15 -0.95
N GLN A 10 10.31 -6.51 0.11
CA GLN A 10 9.70 -6.47 1.44
C GLN A 10 9.64 -5.02 1.92
N ALA A 11 8.44 -4.54 2.20
CA ALA A 11 8.24 -3.20 2.77
C ALA A 11 8.35 -3.21 4.30
N LEU A 12 8.61 -2.04 4.89
CA LEU A 12 8.58 -1.79 6.33
C LEU A 12 9.61 -2.62 7.11
N ILE A 13 10.76 -2.96 6.50
CA ILE A 13 11.79 -3.80 7.10
C ILE A 13 12.25 -3.23 8.45
N GLY A 14 12.53 -1.93 8.52
CA GLY A 14 13.03 -1.28 9.72
C GLY A 14 12.05 -1.32 10.88
N SER A 15 10.80 -0.94 10.65
CA SER A 15 9.75 -0.97 11.66
C SER A 15 9.43 -2.38 12.14
N GLN A 16 9.42 -3.38 11.24
CA GLN A 16 9.23 -4.79 11.61
C GLN A 16 10.37 -5.32 12.50
N LEU A 17 11.61 -4.87 12.28
CA LEU A 17 12.74 -5.21 13.15
C LEU A 17 12.65 -4.51 14.51
N VAL A 18 12.25 -3.25 14.54
CA VAL A 18 12.06 -2.46 15.77
C VAL A 18 10.87 -2.99 16.59
N GLU A 19 9.77 -3.33 15.91
CA GLU A 19 8.58 -3.93 16.55
C GLU A 19 8.87 -5.37 17.00
N GLY A 20 9.83 -6.07 16.40
CA GLY A 20 10.29 -7.40 16.78
C GLY A 20 9.55 -8.58 16.15
N SER A 21 8.70 -8.34 15.14
CA SER A 21 8.11 -9.43 14.33
C SER A 21 9.14 -10.06 13.38
N TRP A 22 10.20 -9.33 13.02
CA TRP A 22 11.35 -9.82 12.29
C TRP A 22 12.63 -9.72 13.14
N GLY A 23 13.63 -10.56 12.83
CA GLY A 23 14.86 -10.63 13.57
C GLY A 23 16.02 -11.17 12.75
N GLU A 24 17.01 -11.78 13.42
CA GLU A 24 18.22 -12.33 12.78
C GLU A 24 17.93 -13.24 11.56
N PRO A 25 16.92 -14.14 11.55
CA PRO A 25 16.68 -15.00 10.40
C PRO A 25 16.38 -14.22 9.12
N GLN A 26 15.58 -13.13 9.20
CA GLN A 26 15.20 -12.32 8.06
C GLN A 26 16.37 -11.60 7.41
N LEU A 27 17.44 -11.34 8.19
CA LEU A 27 18.66 -10.74 7.63
C LEU A 27 19.34 -11.67 6.59
N ASP A 28 19.16 -12.98 6.70
CA ASP A 28 19.74 -13.96 5.79
C ASP A 28 18.74 -14.47 4.74
N GLU A 29 17.41 -14.36 5.03
CA GLU A 29 16.34 -14.75 4.12
C GLU A 29 16.10 -13.71 3.02
N PHE A 30 16.08 -12.42 3.36
CA PHE A 30 15.80 -11.37 2.40
C PHE A 30 17.01 -11.14 1.50
N ARG A 31 16.76 -11.26 0.20
CA ARG A 31 17.79 -11.09 -0.84
C ARG A 31 17.41 -9.98 -1.80
N GLY A 32 18.41 -9.19 -2.16
CA GLY A 32 18.27 -8.15 -3.17
C GLY A 32 17.78 -8.75 -4.49
N LEU A 33 16.74 -8.15 -5.07
CA LEU A 33 16.10 -8.63 -6.30
C LEU A 33 17.03 -8.56 -7.51
N GLU A 34 17.99 -7.65 -7.51
CA GLU A 34 18.92 -7.45 -8.62
C GLU A 34 20.26 -8.16 -8.40
N ASP A 35 20.81 -8.11 -7.18
CA ASP A 35 22.19 -8.57 -6.90
C ASP A 35 22.24 -9.87 -6.09
N GLY A 36 21.10 -10.33 -5.53
CA GLY A 36 21.01 -11.54 -4.71
C GLY A 36 21.70 -11.45 -3.34
N LEU A 37 22.28 -10.32 -2.97
CA LEU A 37 22.90 -10.11 -1.66
C LEU A 37 21.85 -10.18 -0.57
N THR A 38 22.21 -10.82 0.57
CA THR A 38 21.33 -10.82 1.73
C THR A 38 21.23 -9.43 2.36
N LEU A 39 20.16 -9.18 3.11
CA LEU A 39 20.03 -7.94 3.88
C LEU A 39 21.23 -7.76 4.83
N ARG A 40 21.72 -8.84 5.47
CA ARG A 40 22.92 -8.83 6.31
C ARG A 40 24.18 -8.39 5.56
N GLU A 41 24.41 -8.95 4.38
CA GLU A 41 25.55 -8.58 3.54
C GLU A 41 25.46 -7.11 3.09
N THR A 42 24.27 -6.67 2.73
CA THR A 42 24.01 -5.28 2.39
C THR A 42 24.25 -4.33 3.55
N MET A 43 23.74 -4.65 4.76
CA MET A 43 24.01 -3.85 5.97
C MET A 43 25.52 -3.71 6.22
N LYS A 44 26.27 -4.81 6.11
CA LYS A 44 27.73 -4.80 6.30
C LYS A 44 28.44 -3.95 5.23
N ALA A 45 28.00 -4.01 3.99
CA ALA A 45 28.53 -3.18 2.90
C ALA A 45 28.33 -1.67 3.16
N TYR A 46 27.26 -1.30 3.88
CA TYR A 46 27.02 0.06 4.35
C TYR A 46 27.72 0.41 5.68
N GLY A 47 28.55 -0.48 6.22
CA GLY A 47 29.26 -0.25 7.49
C GLY A 47 28.42 -0.46 8.74
N LEU A 48 27.25 -1.11 8.63
CA LEU A 48 26.39 -1.46 9.74
C LEU A 48 26.79 -2.82 10.34
N PRO A 49 26.43 -3.12 11.61
CA PRO A 49 26.82 -4.38 12.29
C PRO A 49 26.33 -5.67 11.59
N GLY A 50 25.28 -5.59 10.78
CA GLY A 50 24.63 -6.78 10.18
C GLY A 50 24.00 -7.69 11.25
N SER A 51 23.42 -7.10 12.30
CA SER A 51 22.75 -7.77 13.40
C SER A 51 21.54 -6.98 13.85
N THR A 52 20.53 -7.65 14.39
CA THR A 52 19.35 -7.06 15.02
C THR A 52 19.45 -6.98 16.55
N THR A 53 20.61 -7.32 17.11
CA THR A 53 20.84 -7.26 18.58
C THR A 53 20.58 -5.85 19.11
N GLY A 54 19.65 -5.73 20.06
CA GLY A 54 19.28 -4.47 20.69
C GLY A 54 18.42 -3.53 19.82
N VAL A 55 17.90 -4.01 18.68
CA VAL A 55 17.01 -3.22 17.79
C VAL A 55 15.55 -3.27 18.24
N CYS A 56 15.09 -4.44 18.71
CA CYS A 56 13.70 -4.62 19.14
C CYS A 56 13.37 -3.72 20.34
N ARG A 57 12.25 -2.99 20.25
CA ARG A 57 11.74 -2.04 21.25
C ARG A 57 10.36 -2.42 21.77
N ARG A 58 9.86 -3.60 21.44
CA ARG A 58 8.50 -4.05 21.78
C ARG A 58 8.14 -3.90 23.25
N ASP A 59 9.10 -4.17 24.14
CA ASP A 59 8.88 -4.15 25.59
C ASP A 59 9.12 -2.76 26.21
N GLU A 60 9.49 -1.77 25.40
CA GLU A 60 9.67 -0.40 25.88
C GLU A 60 8.31 0.30 26.06
N ARG A 61 8.15 1.01 27.15
CA ARG A 61 6.99 1.86 27.38
C ARG A 61 7.17 3.15 26.58
N VAL A 62 6.45 3.27 25.47
CA VAL A 62 6.39 4.47 24.64
C VAL A 62 5.02 5.12 24.80
N LYS A 63 4.99 6.40 25.08
CA LYS A 63 3.76 7.16 25.31
C LYS A 63 2.93 7.29 24.05
N ALA A 64 3.59 7.59 22.92
CA ALA A 64 3.01 7.57 21.59
C ALA A 64 4.10 7.51 20.51
N PHE A 65 3.79 6.92 19.37
CA PHE A 65 4.52 7.07 18.11
C PHE A 65 3.70 7.96 17.18
N ILE A 66 4.33 8.97 16.58
CA ILE A 66 3.65 9.86 15.64
C ILE A 66 4.51 9.97 14.38
N GLU A 67 3.91 9.69 13.22
CA GLU A 67 4.54 9.78 11.92
C GLU A 67 4.02 11.00 11.16
N LEU A 68 4.92 11.89 10.75
CA LEU A 68 4.63 12.99 9.83
C LEU A 68 4.95 12.51 8.42
N HIS A 69 3.98 12.61 7.52
CA HIS A 69 4.11 12.17 6.14
C HIS A 69 3.38 13.13 5.20
N ASP A 70 3.72 13.14 3.93
CA ASP A 70 2.87 13.77 2.91
C ASP A 70 1.64 12.89 2.62
N GLU A 71 0.56 13.50 2.14
CA GLU A 71 -0.70 12.78 1.86
C GLU A 71 -0.55 11.72 0.77
N GLN A 72 0.41 11.89 -0.13
CA GLN A 72 0.53 11.09 -1.36
C GLN A 72 -0.74 11.12 -2.22
N GLY A 73 -1.49 12.20 -2.11
CA GLY A 73 -2.77 12.39 -2.78
C GLY A 73 -3.17 13.87 -2.84
N PRO A 74 -4.22 14.22 -3.61
CA PRO A 74 -4.57 15.61 -3.88
C PRO A 74 -5.66 16.19 -2.96
N ILE A 75 -6.10 15.46 -1.92
CA ILE A 75 -7.33 15.82 -1.16
C ILE A 75 -7.12 17.08 -0.32
N LEU A 76 -5.97 17.17 0.37
CA LEU A 76 -5.66 18.32 1.23
C LEU A 76 -5.42 19.57 0.39
N GLU A 77 -4.61 19.47 -0.67
CA GLU A 77 -4.32 20.58 -1.58
C GLU A 77 -5.59 21.09 -2.24
N ASN A 78 -6.41 20.23 -2.85
CA ASN A 78 -7.68 20.60 -3.49
C ASN A 78 -8.69 21.23 -2.53
N ALA A 79 -8.65 20.86 -1.24
CA ALA A 79 -9.53 21.41 -0.23
C ALA A 79 -8.95 22.69 0.44
N GLY A 80 -7.69 23.05 0.17
CA GLY A 80 -7.00 24.15 0.86
C GLY A 80 -6.84 23.91 2.36
N ILE A 81 -6.69 22.64 2.77
CA ILE A 81 -6.54 22.22 4.17
C ILE A 81 -5.08 21.82 4.42
N SER A 82 -4.48 22.39 5.45
CA SER A 82 -3.04 22.19 5.71
C SER A 82 -2.71 20.83 6.32
N ILE A 83 -3.57 20.28 7.18
CA ILE A 83 -3.25 19.10 8.00
C ILE A 83 -4.30 18.01 7.82
N GLY A 84 -3.84 16.78 7.56
CA GLY A 84 -4.63 15.57 7.65
C GLY A 84 -4.37 14.83 8.97
N VAL A 85 -5.41 14.57 9.75
CA VAL A 85 -5.35 13.68 10.93
C VAL A 85 -5.76 12.29 10.47
N VAL A 86 -4.82 11.36 10.43
CA VAL A 86 -5.09 10.02 9.87
C VAL A 86 -5.83 9.17 10.89
N GLU A 87 -7.00 8.65 10.50
CA GLU A 87 -7.82 7.77 11.35
C GLU A 87 -7.44 6.30 11.18
N ASN A 88 -7.26 5.88 9.92
CA ASN A 88 -6.96 4.49 9.58
C ASN A 88 -5.95 4.42 8.43
N ILE A 89 -5.16 3.36 8.42
CA ILE A 89 -4.34 2.98 7.30
C ILE A 89 -5.01 1.81 6.58
N VAL A 90 -5.11 1.87 5.25
CA VAL A 90 -5.85 0.89 4.45
C VAL A 90 -5.38 -0.56 4.62
N ALA A 91 -6.32 -1.48 4.48
CA ALA A 91 -6.02 -2.87 4.14
C ALA A 91 -5.43 -2.95 2.74
N ILE A 92 -4.48 -3.85 2.54
CA ILE A 92 -3.90 -4.13 1.23
C ILE A 92 -4.11 -5.60 0.89
N SER A 93 -4.63 -5.89 -0.30
CA SER A 93 -4.68 -7.25 -0.84
C SER A 93 -4.16 -7.27 -2.26
N TRP A 94 -3.18 -8.14 -2.52
CA TRP A 94 -2.66 -8.38 -3.85
C TRP A 94 -3.16 -9.72 -4.39
N MET A 95 -3.68 -9.67 -5.61
CA MET A 95 -4.09 -10.86 -6.35
C MET A 95 -3.16 -11.03 -7.54
N HIS A 96 -2.64 -12.25 -7.72
CA HIS A 96 -1.89 -12.64 -8.90
C HIS A 96 -2.80 -13.53 -9.76
N ILE A 97 -3.00 -13.13 -11.01
CA ILE A 97 -3.96 -13.77 -11.90
C ILE A 97 -3.25 -14.16 -13.19
N THR A 98 -3.38 -15.43 -13.57
CA THR A 98 -2.89 -15.97 -14.82
C THR A 98 -4.05 -16.47 -15.67
N VAL A 99 -4.18 -15.93 -16.87
CA VAL A 99 -5.14 -16.37 -17.87
C VAL A 99 -4.44 -17.24 -18.90
N HIS A 100 -4.96 -18.45 -19.12
CA HIS A 100 -4.45 -19.41 -20.09
C HIS A 100 -5.39 -19.51 -21.30
N GLY A 101 -4.85 -19.24 -22.46
CA GLY A 101 -5.52 -19.34 -23.75
C GLY A 101 -4.81 -20.35 -24.68
N LEU A 102 -4.79 -20.04 -25.99
CA LEU A 102 -4.12 -20.85 -27.00
C LEU A 102 -3.46 -19.96 -28.06
N ALA A 103 -2.14 -20.06 -28.17
CA ALA A 103 -1.40 -19.38 -29.24
C ALA A 103 -1.85 -19.87 -30.61
N SER A 104 -2.20 -18.95 -31.49
CA SER A 104 -2.67 -19.28 -32.85
C SER A 104 -2.47 -18.10 -33.80
N HIS A 105 -2.61 -18.35 -35.11
CA HIS A 105 -2.49 -17.32 -36.12
C HIS A 105 -3.70 -16.36 -36.08
N PRO A 106 -3.50 -15.03 -35.95
CA PRO A 106 -4.59 -14.07 -35.73
C PRO A 106 -5.49 -13.86 -36.96
N GLY A 107 -5.00 -14.10 -38.17
CA GLY A 107 -5.77 -13.91 -39.40
C GLY A 107 -6.60 -15.14 -39.82
N THR A 108 -6.25 -16.34 -39.36
CA THR A 108 -6.90 -17.59 -39.81
C THR A 108 -7.92 -18.14 -38.79
N ILE A 109 -7.81 -17.74 -37.54
CA ILE A 109 -8.72 -18.23 -36.48
C ILE A 109 -9.90 -17.27 -36.32
N PRO A 110 -11.14 -17.72 -36.61
CA PRO A 110 -12.34 -16.87 -36.43
C PRO A 110 -12.50 -16.38 -34.96
N MET A 111 -13.02 -15.18 -34.77
CA MET A 111 -13.22 -14.57 -33.43
C MET A 111 -14.03 -15.47 -32.48
N SER A 112 -15.04 -16.18 -33.00
CA SER A 112 -15.96 -17.01 -32.23
C SER A 112 -15.32 -18.25 -31.59
N VAL A 113 -14.14 -18.69 -32.07
CA VAL A 113 -13.45 -19.90 -31.56
C VAL A 113 -12.10 -19.60 -30.87
N ARG A 114 -11.71 -18.32 -30.82
CA ARG A 114 -10.45 -17.91 -30.18
C ARG A 114 -10.46 -18.24 -28.68
N ARG A 115 -9.27 -18.55 -28.21
CA ARG A 115 -8.94 -18.70 -26.80
C ARG A 115 -7.86 -17.67 -26.45
N ASP A 116 -8.26 -16.39 -26.45
CA ASP A 116 -7.37 -15.26 -26.33
C ASP A 116 -7.21 -14.87 -24.85
N ALA A 117 -6.02 -15.14 -24.32
CA ALA A 117 -5.71 -14.90 -22.91
C ALA A 117 -5.72 -13.39 -22.57
N CYS A 118 -5.28 -12.52 -23.47
CA CYS A 118 -5.26 -11.09 -23.24
C CYS A 118 -6.68 -10.51 -23.19
N VAL A 119 -7.56 -10.92 -24.09
CA VAL A 119 -8.97 -10.51 -24.07
C VAL A 119 -9.64 -10.97 -22.76
N GLY A 120 -9.34 -12.20 -22.30
CA GLY A 120 -9.84 -12.69 -21.02
C GLY A 120 -9.37 -11.83 -19.83
N ALA A 121 -8.07 -11.49 -19.80
CA ALA A 121 -7.49 -10.63 -18.77
C ALA A 121 -8.14 -9.24 -18.76
N CYS A 122 -8.22 -8.58 -19.93
CA CYS A 122 -8.83 -7.26 -20.05
C CYS A 122 -10.29 -7.23 -19.57
N LYS A 123 -11.08 -8.26 -19.93
CA LYS A 123 -12.49 -8.34 -19.48
C LYS A 123 -12.59 -8.49 -17.96
N LEU A 124 -11.72 -9.27 -17.34
CA LEU A 124 -11.74 -9.42 -15.88
C LEU A 124 -11.30 -8.14 -15.19
N ILE A 125 -10.24 -7.48 -15.66
CA ILE A 125 -9.76 -6.19 -15.13
C ILE A 125 -10.88 -5.15 -15.22
N CYS A 126 -11.49 -4.94 -16.39
CA CYS A 126 -12.59 -3.97 -16.56
C CYS A 126 -13.76 -4.29 -15.62
N ALA A 127 -14.17 -5.55 -15.54
CA ALA A 127 -15.30 -5.93 -14.69
C ALA A 127 -15.04 -5.64 -13.20
N VAL A 128 -13.82 -5.88 -12.70
CA VAL A 128 -13.47 -5.65 -11.30
C VAL A 128 -13.36 -4.15 -11.00
N THR A 129 -12.76 -3.39 -11.90
CA THR A 129 -12.63 -1.92 -11.74
C THR A 129 -13.99 -1.22 -11.84
N ASP A 130 -14.87 -1.66 -12.74
CA ASP A 130 -16.24 -1.14 -12.84
C ASP A 130 -17.04 -1.47 -11.60
N TYR A 131 -16.96 -2.72 -11.10
CA TYR A 131 -17.64 -3.13 -9.87
C TYR A 131 -17.19 -2.31 -8.66
N ALA A 132 -15.89 -2.06 -8.51
CA ALA A 132 -15.37 -1.23 -7.43
C ALA A 132 -15.89 0.21 -7.52
N ARG A 133 -15.92 0.80 -8.71
CA ARG A 133 -16.43 2.15 -8.94
C ARG A 133 -17.93 2.24 -8.65
N GLU A 134 -18.71 1.25 -9.06
CA GLU A 134 -20.17 1.25 -8.87
C GLU A 134 -20.59 1.07 -7.41
N HIS A 135 -19.83 0.30 -6.62
CA HIS A 135 -20.23 -0.11 -5.27
C HIS A 135 -19.43 0.56 -4.16
N TYR A 136 -18.19 1.02 -4.43
CA TYR A 136 -17.23 1.44 -3.40
C TYR A 136 -16.44 2.69 -3.81
N ASP A 137 -17.01 3.57 -4.68
CA ASP A 137 -16.33 4.80 -5.07
C ASP A 137 -15.99 5.67 -3.85
N GLY A 138 -14.72 6.06 -3.72
CA GLY A 138 -14.20 6.77 -2.55
C GLY A 138 -13.92 5.90 -1.30
N GLU A 139 -14.36 4.63 -1.28
CA GLU A 139 -14.20 3.71 -0.14
C GLU A 139 -13.19 2.59 -0.41
N ALA A 140 -13.01 2.21 -1.67
CA ALA A 140 -12.03 1.21 -2.09
C ALA A 140 -11.41 1.58 -3.44
N THR A 141 -10.13 1.20 -3.61
CA THR A 141 -9.46 1.30 -4.90
C THR A 141 -9.05 -0.07 -5.41
N VAL A 142 -9.11 -0.23 -6.74
CA VAL A 142 -8.68 -1.44 -7.45
C VAL A 142 -7.76 -1.02 -8.59
N THR A 143 -6.54 -1.56 -8.60
CA THR A 143 -5.53 -1.21 -9.61
C THR A 143 -4.92 -2.46 -10.24
N ALA A 144 -4.91 -2.53 -11.58
CA ALA A 144 -4.14 -3.52 -12.33
C ALA A 144 -2.76 -2.93 -12.65
N GLY A 145 -1.80 -3.10 -11.72
CA GLY A 145 -0.49 -2.45 -11.80
C GLY A 145 0.52 -3.14 -12.72
N LYS A 146 0.32 -4.41 -13.04
CA LYS A 146 1.18 -5.22 -13.92
C LYS A 146 0.33 -6.02 -14.88
N LEU A 147 0.74 -6.04 -16.17
CA LEU A 147 0.12 -6.85 -17.22
C LEU A 147 1.20 -7.35 -18.18
N GLU A 148 1.37 -8.65 -18.27
CA GLU A 148 2.34 -9.31 -19.15
C GLU A 148 1.64 -10.28 -20.10
N VAL A 149 1.90 -10.16 -21.40
CA VAL A 149 1.25 -10.93 -22.46
C VAL A 149 2.26 -11.83 -23.16
N PHE A 150 1.94 -13.12 -23.30
CA PHE A 150 2.81 -14.11 -23.91
C PHE A 150 2.13 -14.77 -25.14
N PRO A 151 2.89 -14.95 -26.25
CA PRO A 151 4.30 -14.66 -26.45
C PRO A 151 4.62 -13.16 -26.69
N GLY A 152 3.64 -12.25 -26.73
CA GLY A 152 3.84 -10.81 -26.93
C GLY A 152 4.14 -10.41 -28.38
N ASN A 153 3.80 -11.25 -29.34
CA ASN A 153 4.02 -11.00 -30.77
C ASN A 153 2.75 -10.45 -31.43
N THR A 154 2.90 -9.42 -32.29
CA THR A 154 1.79 -8.78 -33.01
C THR A 154 0.95 -9.74 -33.84
N ASN A 155 1.58 -10.79 -34.39
CA ASN A 155 0.95 -11.76 -35.25
C ASN A 155 0.62 -13.10 -34.59
N CYS A 156 0.40 -13.10 -33.26
CA CYS A 156 0.05 -14.30 -32.50
C CYS A 156 -1.06 -13.99 -31.50
N ILE A 157 -2.11 -14.82 -31.46
CA ILE A 157 -3.12 -14.78 -30.42
C ILE A 157 -2.44 -15.16 -29.10
N PRO A 158 -2.56 -14.36 -28.01
CA PRO A 158 -1.91 -14.66 -26.73
C PRO A 158 -2.37 -15.97 -26.10
N SER A 159 -1.39 -16.81 -25.71
CA SER A 159 -1.64 -18.06 -24.98
C SER A 159 -1.65 -17.90 -23.47
N ARG A 160 -1.01 -16.87 -22.94
CA ARG A 160 -0.98 -16.55 -21.50
C ARG A 160 -0.99 -15.05 -21.30
N CYS A 161 -1.66 -14.62 -20.25
CA CYS A 161 -1.60 -13.26 -19.76
C CYS A 161 -1.53 -13.29 -18.23
N ASP A 162 -0.46 -12.73 -17.68
CA ASP A 162 -0.25 -12.60 -16.24
C ASP A 162 -0.52 -11.15 -15.83
N PHE A 163 -1.31 -10.95 -14.78
CA PHE A 163 -1.55 -9.62 -14.24
C PHE A 163 -1.77 -9.63 -12.73
N THR A 164 -1.67 -8.45 -12.13
CA THR A 164 -1.91 -8.25 -10.71
C THR A 164 -3.11 -7.34 -10.49
N ILE A 165 -3.82 -7.55 -9.38
CA ILE A 165 -4.79 -6.59 -8.84
C ILE A 165 -4.37 -6.23 -7.43
N ASP A 166 -4.21 -4.92 -7.18
CA ASP A 166 -4.06 -4.31 -5.87
C ASP A 166 -5.42 -3.77 -5.41
N ILE A 167 -5.91 -4.24 -4.27
CA ILE A 167 -7.16 -3.80 -3.63
C ILE A 167 -6.78 -3.08 -2.35
N ARG A 168 -7.24 -1.83 -2.18
CA ARG A 168 -7.03 -1.04 -0.96
C ARG A 168 -8.35 -0.49 -0.44
N THR A 169 -8.60 -0.65 0.85
CA THR A 169 -9.79 -0.12 1.54
C THR A 169 -9.58 -0.14 3.05
N CYS A 170 -10.22 0.78 3.78
CA CYS A 170 -10.28 0.72 5.25
C CYS A 170 -11.36 -0.23 5.77
N ASN A 171 -12.19 -0.80 4.89
CA ASN A 171 -13.25 -1.73 5.26
C ASN A 171 -12.93 -3.16 4.81
N GLY A 172 -12.65 -4.04 5.76
CA GLY A 172 -12.33 -5.43 5.47
C GLY A 172 -13.45 -6.19 4.73
N ALA A 173 -14.73 -5.82 4.95
CA ALA A 173 -15.86 -6.45 4.26
C ALA A 173 -15.89 -6.06 2.76
N TYR A 174 -15.56 -4.83 2.40
CA TYR A 174 -15.47 -4.41 1.00
C TYR A 174 -14.34 -5.13 0.26
N ARG A 175 -13.18 -5.28 0.93
CA ARG A 175 -12.08 -6.09 0.40
C ARG A 175 -12.52 -7.53 0.13
N ASP A 176 -13.18 -8.16 1.09
CA ASP A 176 -13.59 -9.57 0.98
C ASP A 176 -14.65 -9.74 -0.11
N ASP A 177 -15.53 -8.77 -0.28
CA ASP A 177 -16.51 -8.73 -1.37
C ASP A 177 -15.83 -8.59 -2.75
N LEU A 178 -14.87 -7.70 -2.90
CA LEU A 178 -14.09 -7.56 -4.14
C LEU A 178 -13.33 -8.83 -4.50
N VAL A 179 -12.69 -9.48 -3.53
CA VAL A 179 -12.01 -10.77 -3.73
C VAL A 179 -13.01 -11.87 -4.14
N ARG A 180 -14.18 -11.91 -3.52
CA ARG A 180 -15.27 -12.83 -3.88
C ARG A 180 -15.74 -12.55 -5.30
N PHE A 181 -16.00 -11.29 -5.66
CA PHE A 181 -16.41 -10.89 -7.02
C PHE A 181 -15.40 -11.33 -8.09
N ILE A 182 -14.09 -11.15 -7.86
CA ILE A 182 -13.05 -11.64 -8.78
C ILE A 182 -13.20 -13.14 -9.03
N ARG A 183 -13.38 -13.94 -7.97
CA ARG A 183 -13.49 -15.40 -8.06
C ARG A 183 -14.77 -15.85 -8.76
N GLU A 184 -15.87 -15.17 -8.56
CA GLU A 184 -17.16 -15.43 -9.23
C GLU A 184 -17.09 -15.01 -10.71
N LYS A 185 -16.60 -13.80 -10.99
CA LYS A 185 -16.51 -13.23 -12.34
C LYS A 185 -15.56 -14.00 -13.25
N LYS A 186 -14.52 -14.61 -12.68
CA LYS A 186 -13.63 -15.54 -13.34
C LYS A 186 -14.39 -16.56 -14.18
N ALA A 187 -15.40 -17.22 -13.62
CA ALA A 187 -16.15 -18.27 -14.30
C ALA A 187 -16.92 -17.74 -15.54
N ASP A 188 -17.44 -16.52 -15.49
CA ASP A 188 -18.09 -15.88 -16.63
C ASP A 188 -17.10 -15.59 -17.76
N VAL A 189 -15.91 -15.07 -17.40
CA VAL A 189 -14.85 -14.76 -18.36
C VAL A 189 -14.29 -16.03 -18.99
N GLU A 190 -14.09 -17.10 -18.22
CA GLU A 190 -13.64 -18.40 -18.72
C GLU A 190 -14.61 -18.95 -19.78
N ARG A 191 -15.91 -18.89 -19.52
CA ARG A 191 -16.93 -19.31 -20.49
C ARG A 191 -16.97 -18.41 -21.74
N ALA A 192 -16.97 -17.09 -21.54
CA ALA A 192 -17.08 -16.13 -22.63
C ALA A 192 -15.86 -16.10 -23.55
N CYS A 193 -14.66 -16.30 -23.01
CA CYS A 193 -13.39 -16.23 -23.75
C CYS A 193 -12.79 -17.60 -24.05
N ARG A 194 -13.38 -18.69 -23.53
CA ARG A 194 -12.86 -20.08 -23.67
C ARG A 194 -11.44 -20.23 -23.16
N VAL A 195 -11.13 -19.58 -22.07
CA VAL A 195 -9.84 -19.58 -21.38
C VAL A 195 -9.98 -20.29 -20.03
N THR A 196 -8.86 -20.54 -19.36
CA THR A 196 -8.84 -20.92 -17.94
C THR A 196 -8.09 -19.84 -17.15
N ILE A 197 -8.49 -19.58 -15.92
CA ILE A 197 -7.96 -18.48 -15.11
C ILE A 197 -7.54 -19.05 -13.74
N ASP A 198 -6.29 -18.84 -13.38
CA ASP A 198 -5.80 -19.12 -12.04
C ASP A 198 -5.76 -17.83 -11.24
N VAL A 199 -6.29 -17.87 -10.01
CA VAL A 199 -6.33 -16.73 -9.10
C VAL A 199 -5.64 -17.13 -7.81
N ARG A 200 -4.52 -16.48 -7.50
CA ARG A 200 -3.75 -16.67 -6.27
C ARG A 200 -3.73 -15.36 -5.47
N GLU A 201 -4.15 -15.44 -4.22
CA GLU A 201 -3.99 -14.35 -3.26
C GLU A 201 -2.53 -14.29 -2.80
N GLY A 202 -1.92 -13.13 -2.89
CA GLY A 202 -0.57 -12.84 -2.42
C GLY A 202 -0.60 -12.22 -1.03
N MET A 203 -0.24 -10.92 -0.94
CA MET A 203 -0.34 -10.17 0.31
C MET A 203 -1.80 -10.01 0.73
N ARG A 204 -2.07 -10.17 2.02
CA ARG A 204 -3.34 -9.80 2.65
C ARG A 204 -3.06 -9.16 4.00
N GLN A 205 -3.34 -7.87 4.11
CA GLN A 205 -3.13 -7.08 5.31
C GLN A 205 -4.45 -6.48 5.78
N ALA A 206 -4.71 -6.52 7.09
CA ALA A 206 -5.88 -5.89 7.67
C ALA A 206 -5.71 -4.36 7.73
N PRO A 207 -6.80 -3.58 7.70
CA PRO A 207 -6.72 -2.15 7.98
C PRO A 207 -6.23 -1.93 9.41
N THR A 208 -5.50 -0.84 9.62
CA THR A 208 -4.97 -0.48 10.92
C THR A 208 -5.66 0.79 11.41
N ALA A 209 -6.44 0.69 12.48
CA ALA A 209 -6.98 1.85 13.18
C ALA A 209 -5.88 2.49 14.02
N LEU A 210 -5.76 3.82 13.96
CA LEU A 210 -4.82 4.59 14.76
C LEU A 210 -5.46 5.05 16.08
N ASP A 211 -4.62 5.42 17.05
CA ASP A 211 -5.06 5.73 18.41
C ASP A 211 -5.87 7.04 18.47
N ALA A 212 -7.13 6.92 18.91
CA ALA A 212 -8.06 8.05 18.95
C ALA A 212 -7.66 9.17 19.93
N LYS A 213 -6.93 8.85 21.02
CA LYS A 213 -6.47 9.85 21.99
C LYS A 213 -5.32 10.67 21.41
N VAL A 214 -4.40 10.02 20.71
CA VAL A 214 -3.30 10.71 20.03
C VAL A 214 -3.83 11.55 18.88
N GLN A 215 -4.81 11.05 18.09
CA GLN A 215 -5.49 11.84 17.06
C GLN A 215 -6.14 13.11 17.66
N GLN A 216 -6.84 12.98 18.77
CA GLN A 216 -7.46 14.13 19.44
C GLN A 216 -6.41 15.16 19.87
N CYS A 217 -5.24 14.70 20.33
CA CYS A 217 -4.14 15.58 20.69
C CYS A 217 -3.59 16.34 19.47
N ILE A 218 -3.51 15.71 18.31
CA ILE A 218 -3.13 16.34 17.04
C ILE A 218 -4.16 17.41 16.64
N GLU A 219 -5.46 17.12 16.75
CA GLU A 219 -6.51 18.10 16.47
C GLU A 219 -6.43 19.33 17.39
N ASP A 220 -6.18 19.10 18.68
CA ASP A 220 -6.06 20.18 19.65
C ASP A 220 -4.79 21.02 19.40
N ALA A 221 -3.70 20.40 18.93
CA ALA A 221 -2.52 21.11 18.45
C ALA A 221 -2.85 22.00 17.22
N CYS A 222 -3.57 21.46 16.23
CA CYS A 222 -4.01 22.23 15.07
C CYS A 222 -4.88 23.44 15.46
N LYS A 223 -5.86 23.25 16.36
CA LYS A 223 -6.71 24.34 16.89
C LYS A 223 -5.88 25.42 17.58
N LYS A 224 -4.90 25.02 18.41
CA LYS A 224 -4.02 25.95 19.12
C LYS A 224 -3.15 26.77 18.19
N LEU A 225 -2.65 26.15 17.12
CA LEU A 225 -1.80 26.80 16.10
C LEU A 225 -2.61 27.59 15.05
N GLY A 226 -3.92 27.42 15.02
CA GLY A 226 -4.79 28.06 14.03
C GLY A 226 -4.69 27.47 12.62
N TYR A 227 -4.23 26.23 12.50
CA TYR A 227 -4.12 25.53 11.21
C TYR A 227 -5.44 24.81 10.87
N SER A 228 -5.81 24.83 9.58
CA SER A 228 -6.93 24.04 9.08
C SER A 228 -6.56 22.56 9.07
N TRP A 229 -7.53 21.72 9.45
CA TRP A 229 -7.32 20.28 9.50
C TRP A 229 -8.60 19.51 9.17
N ARG A 230 -8.43 18.25 8.78
CA ARG A 230 -9.52 17.28 8.61
C ARG A 230 -9.07 15.87 8.99
N ARG A 231 -10.03 15.03 9.39
CA ARG A 231 -9.82 13.59 9.50
C ARG A 231 -9.85 12.94 8.14
N MET A 232 -9.00 11.95 7.94
CA MET A 232 -8.93 11.21 6.68
C MET A 232 -8.28 9.84 6.88
N ASN A 233 -8.40 8.96 5.88
CA ASN A 233 -7.70 7.68 5.87
C ASN A 233 -6.43 7.77 5.01
N SER A 234 -5.42 6.96 5.33
CA SER A 234 -4.28 6.76 4.44
C SER A 234 -4.57 5.67 3.43
N GLY A 235 -4.37 5.96 2.15
CA GLY A 235 -4.41 4.99 1.04
C GLY A 235 -3.11 4.21 0.84
N ALA A 236 -2.04 4.55 1.58
CA ALA A 236 -0.72 3.93 1.52
C ALA A 236 -0.39 3.14 2.79
N GLY A 237 0.61 2.26 2.71
CA GLY A 237 1.17 1.60 3.89
C GLY A 237 2.28 2.45 4.50
N HIS A 238 2.33 2.50 5.83
CA HIS A 238 3.29 3.32 6.59
C HIS A 238 3.89 2.53 7.77
N ASP A 239 5.02 2.99 8.29
CA ASP A 239 5.63 2.41 9.49
C ASP A 239 4.68 2.44 10.69
N ALA A 240 3.83 3.47 10.78
CA ALA A 240 2.79 3.61 11.78
C ALA A 240 1.89 2.37 11.91
N MET A 241 1.60 1.65 10.82
CA MET A 241 0.77 0.43 10.90
C MET A 241 1.48 -0.73 11.62
N VAL A 242 2.79 -0.72 11.66
CA VAL A 242 3.60 -1.69 12.40
C VAL A 242 3.63 -1.29 13.88
N PHE A 243 3.93 -0.04 14.17
CA PHE A 243 4.03 0.47 15.55
C PHE A 243 2.69 0.51 16.28
N ALA A 244 1.57 0.68 15.55
CA ALA A 244 0.23 0.60 16.13
C ALA A 244 -0.09 -0.76 16.78
N ARG A 245 0.71 -1.79 16.52
CA ARG A 245 0.57 -3.11 17.16
C ARG A 245 1.10 -3.14 18.59
N ILE A 246 1.99 -2.22 18.94
CA ILE A 246 2.71 -2.22 20.22
C ILE A 246 2.60 -0.91 21.01
N TRP A 247 2.31 0.22 20.35
CA TRP A 247 2.23 1.54 20.99
C TRP A 247 1.02 2.33 20.51
N PRO A 248 0.50 3.26 21.32
CA PRO A 248 -0.43 4.27 20.83
C PRO A 248 0.19 5.02 19.65
N THR A 249 -0.46 5.01 18.50
CA THR A 249 0.14 5.50 17.26
C THR A 249 -0.83 6.40 16.51
N ALA A 250 -0.32 7.49 15.94
CA ALA A 250 -1.06 8.37 15.05
C ALA A 250 -0.18 8.85 13.89
N MET A 251 -0.81 9.48 12.88
CA MET A 251 -0.13 10.10 11.75
C MET A 251 -0.69 11.47 11.47
N VAL A 252 0.19 12.34 11.00
CA VAL A 252 -0.10 13.69 10.51
C VAL A 252 0.25 13.75 9.04
N PHE A 253 -0.71 14.09 8.18
CA PHE A 253 -0.47 14.37 6.77
C PHE A 253 -0.33 15.87 6.52
N VAL A 254 0.58 16.21 5.59
CA VAL A 254 0.69 17.51 4.95
C VAL A 254 0.38 17.40 3.47
N GLN A 255 0.10 18.53 2.81
CA GLN A 255 -0.23 18.56 1.39
C GLN A 255 0.92 18.04 0.53
N SER A 256 0.60 17.20 -0.47
CA SER A 256 1.48 16.84 -1.57
C SER A 256 1.11 17.70 -2.79
N HIS A 257 2.09 18.26 -3.49
CA HIS A 257 1.85 19.06 -4.68
C HIS A 257 1.32 18.16 -5.82
N ASP A 258 0.16 18.53 -6.38
CA ASP A 258 -0.57 17.76 -7.41
C ASP A 258 -0.90 16.31 -6.97
N GLY A 259 -0.69 15.96 -5.71
CA GLY A 259 -0.85 14.58 -5.21
C GLY A 259 0.12 13.57 -5.80
N LEU A 260 1.24 14.03 -6.37
CA LEU A 260 2.23 13.18 -7.00
C LEU A 260 3.03 12.43 -5.94
N THR A 261 3.17 11.11 -6.14
CA THR A 261 4.04 10.23 -5.36
C THR A 261 4.63 9.16 -6.25
N HIS A 262 5.80 8.60 -5.88
CA HIS A 262 6.58 7.65 -6.69
C HIS A 262 6.95 8.25 -8.08
N HIS A 263 7.12 9.56 -8.13
CA HIS A 263 7.41 10.34 -9.34
C HIS A 263 8.60 11.28 -9.11
N PRO A 264 9.44 11.57 -10.13
CA PRO A 264 10.58 12.50 -9.97
C PRO A 264 10.19 13.91 -9.53
N ASP A 265 8.96 14.34 -9.80
CA ASP A 265 8.44 15.66 -9.44
C ASP A 265 7.66 15.65 -8.11
N GLU A 266 7.75 14.57 -7.32
CA GLU A 266 7.18 14.50 -5.97
C GLU A 266 7.71 15.65 -5.11
N TYR A 267 6.79 16.44 -4.54
CA TYR A 267 7.17 17.65 -3.84
C TYR A 267 6.16 18.03 -2.75
N VAL A 268 6.69 18.40 -1.60
CA VAL A 268 5.93 19.01 -0.50
C VAL A 268 6.38 20.47 -0.36
N PRO A 269 5.49 21.47 -0.45
CA PRO A 269 5.84 22.85 -0.21
C PRO A 269 6.47 23.03 1.18
N PRO A 270 7.62 23.72 1.31
CA PRO A 270 8.33 23.90 2.58
C PRO A 270 7.45 24.50 3.69
N GLU A 271 6.51 25.38 3.34
CA GLU A 271 5.54 25.96 4.25
C GLU A 271 4.54 24.95 4.81
N GLU A 272 4.12 23.95 4.03
CA GLU A 272 3.24 22.90 4.50
C GLU A 272 4.01 21.89 5.37
N LEU A 273 5.25 21.59 5.00
CA LEU A 273 6.13 20.77 5.85
C LEU A 273 6.39 21.45 7.22
N ALA A 274 6.60 22.76 7.23
CA ALA A 274 6.79 23.53 8.45
C ALA A 274 5.54 23.46 9.35
N LYS A 275 4.32 23.59 8.79
CA LYS A 275 3.08 23.43 9.55
C LYS A 275 2.95 22.02 10.15
N GLY A 276 3.30 20.98 9.38
CA GLY A 276 3.35 19.61 9.90
C GLY A 276 4.31 19.46 11.07
N ALA A 277 5.52 20.04 10.97
CA ALA A 277 6.51 20.04 12.05
C ALA A 277 6.03 20.79 13.29
N ASP A 278 5.37 21.93 13.13
CA ASP A 278 4.77 22.69 14.24
C ASP A 278 3.70 21.88 14.97
N VAL A 279 2.82 21.20 14.22
CA VAL A 279 1.77 20.33 14.79
C VAL A 279 2.40 19.15 15.51
N LEU A 280 3.41 18.51 14.93
CA LEU A 280 4.14 17.41 15.54
C LEU A 280 4.77 17.85 16.88
N TYR A 281 5.48 18.98 16.88
CA TYR A 281 6.10 19.54 18.07
C TYR A 281 5.09 19.86 19.17
N GLU A 282 3.98 20.54 18.82
CA GLU A 282 2.95 20.90 19.80
C GLU A 282 2.23 19.66 20.34
N THR A 283 1.99 18.65 19.51
CA THR A 283 1.41 17.37 19.94
C THR A 283 2.32 16.68 20.96
N PHE A 284 3.63 16.62 20.70
CA PHE A 284 4.58 16.06 21.68
C PHE A 284 4.55 16.82 23.01
N ARG A 285 4.51 18.17 22.99
CA ARG A 285 4.39 18.97 24.20
C ARG A 285 3.13 18.67 24.99
N MET A 286 2.00 18.51 24.31
CA MET A 286 0.72 18.19 24.94
C MET A 286 0.73 16.79 25.55
N LEU A 287 1.26 15.80 24.84
CA LEU A 287 1.39 14.43 25.33
C LEU A 287 2.34 14.36 26.54
N ASP A 288 3.47 15.06 26.49
CA ASP A 288 4.45 15.09 27.58
C ASP A 288 3.86 15.68 28.87
N ALA A 289 3.02 16.73 28.72
CA ALA A 289 2.35 17.38 29.84
C ALA A 289 1.23 16.53 30.48
N GLN A 290 0.72 15.50 29.80
CA GLN A 290 -0.25 14.57 30.37
C GLN A 290 0.45 13.66 31.37
N ARG A 291 -0.06 13.62 32.62
CA ARG A 291 0.46 12.68 33.61
C ARG A 291 0.14 11.25 33.19
N ASP A 292 1.11 10.36 33.40
CA ASP A 292 0.88 8.92 33.26
C ASP A 292 -0.05 8.49 34.41
N ASP A 293 -1.32 8.19 34.12
CA ASP A 293 -2.26 7.59 35.08
C ASP A 293 -1.98 6.07 35.20
#